data_c998a5025e43e5c67fd98397bccda180
#
_entry.id   c998a5025e43e5c67fd98397bccda180
#
_cell.length_a   1.000
_cell.length_b   1.000
_cell.length_c   1.000
_cell.angle_alpha   90.00
_cell.angle_beta   90.00
_cell.angle_gamma   90.00
#
_symmetry.space_group_name_H-M   'P 1'
#
loop_
_entity.id
_entity.type
_entity.pdbx_description
1 polymer ?
#
loop_
_entity_poly.entity_id
_entity_poly.type
_entity_poly.pdbx_seq_one_letter_code
_entity_poly.pdbx_strand_id
1 'polypeptide(L)'
;MPEPLRSREMQVTVSGRHMGVSDSLKEYCQTKAERLVKFYDRISQIDVILDGHNGVHSAEMIVHSDGTPPFVASEERDDAYAAIDLLLEKIERQLRRHKERLRNRKHPPRSDGDSA
;
A
#
# COMPACT_ATOMS: atom_id res chain seq x y z
N MET A 1 -24.01 -10.72 -8.98
CA MET A 1 -23.66 -10.81 -8.50
C MET A 1 -22.83 -10.57 -7.87
N PRO A 2 -22.67 -10.40 -7.59
CA PRO A 2 -21.82 -10.19 -7.09
C PRO A 2 -21.19 -10.79 -6.34
N GLU A 3 -20.35 -10.76 -6.03
CA GLU A 3 -19.65 -11.22 -5.25
C GLU A 3 -19.65 -10.56 -4.09
N PRO A 4 -20.45 -10.78 -3.24
CA PRO A 4 -20.53 -10.13 -2.01
C PRO A 4 -19.26 -10.28 -1.24
N LEU A 5 -18.64 -11.39 -1.35
CA LEU A 5 -17.47 -11.54 -0.60
C LEU A 5 -16.45 -10.59 -1.02
N ARG A 6 -16.29 -10.42 -2.23
CA ARG A 6 -15.34 -9.54 -2.68
C ARG A 6 -15.59 -8.18 -2.26
N SER A 7 -16.79 -7.78 -2.22
CA SER A 7 -17.05 -6.44 -1.88
C SER A 7 -16.63 -6.07 -0.51
N ARG A 8 -16.55 -6.98 0.43
CA ARG A 8 -16.15 -6.55 1.73
C ARG A 8 -14.70 -6.71 1.89
N GLU A 9 -13.99 -7.11 0.91
CA GLU A 9 -12.62 -7.29 1.09
C GLU A 9 -11.84 -6.05 1.03
N MET A 10 -11.75 -5.40 -0.04
CA MET A 10 -10.87 -4.29 -0.11
C MET A 10 -11.30 -3.36 -1.20
N GLN A 11 -11.08 -2.09 -1.00
CA GLN A 11 -11.33 -1.11 -2.02
C GLN A 11 -10.04 -0.40 -2.33
N VAL A 12 -9.81 -0.11 -3.60
CA VAL A 12 -8.65 0.64 -4.03
C VAL A 12 -9.16 1.90 -4.70
N THR A 13 -8.76 3.07 -4.21
CA THR A 13 -9.13 4.32 -4.85
C THR A 13 -7.87 4.95 -5.41
N VAL A 14 -7.95 5.49 -6.60
CA VAL A 14 -6.82 6.13 -7.24
C VAL A 14 -7.29 7.51 -7.66
N SER A 15 -6.63 8.54 -7.18
CA SER A 15 -7.00 9.91 -7.53
C SER A 15 -5.79 10.71 -7.93
N GLY A 16 -6.00 11.79 -8.66
CA GLY A 16 -4.92 12.63 -9.12
C GLY A 16 -5.11 14.06 -8.65
N ARG A 17 -4.00 14.74 -8.37
CA ARG A 17 -3.99 16.14 -8.05
C ARG A 17 -3.15 16.79 -9.13
N HIS A 18 -3.64 17.84 -9.71
CA HIS A 18 -2.91 18.57 -10.74
C HIS A 18 -2.59 17.68 -11.94
N MET A 19 -3.28 16.58 -12.12
CA MET A 19 -3.08 15.71 -13.26
C MET A 19 -4.27 14.79 -13.38
N GLY A 20 -4.53 14.33 -14.58
CA GLY A 20 -5.53 13.30 -14.79
C GLY A 20 -4.90 11.95 -14.58
N VAL A 21 -5.71 10.97 -14.31
CA VAL A 21 -5.23 9.60 -14.15
C VAL A 21 -5.81 8.80 -15.29
N SER A 22 -4.93 8.30 -16.17
CA SER A 22 -5.41 7.54 -17.31
C SER A 22 -5.92 6.18 -16.84
N ASP A 23 -6.71 5.53 -17.69
CA ASP A 23 -7.21 4.22 -17.34
C ASP A 23 -6.07 3.24 -17.15
N SER A 24 -5.03 3.35 -17.96
CA SER A 24 -3.90 2.45 -17.82
C SER A 24 -3.19 2.64 -16.49
N LEU A 25 -3.02 3.87 -16.07
CA LEU A 25 -2.34 4.15 -14.81
C LEU A 25 -3.19 3.67 -13.65
N LYS A 26 -4.49 3.89 -13.74
CA LYS A 26 -5.39 3.46 -12.70
C LYS A 26 -5.37 1.95 -12.57
N GLU A 27 -5.39 1.27 -13.70
CA GLU A 27 -5.37 -0.17 -13.70
C GLU A 27 -4.06 -0.70 -13.13
N TYR A 28 -2.96 -0.02 -13.46
CA TYR A 28 -1.66 -0.41 -12.94
C TYR A 28 -1.66 -0.31 -11.41
N CYS A 29 -2.18 0.79 -10.88
CA CYS A 29 -2.25 0.96 -9.44
C CYS A 29 -3.13 -0.10 -8.81
N GLN A 30 -4.26 -0.40 -9.42
CA GLN A 30 -5.16 -1.38 -8.85
C GLN A 30 -4.55 -2.77 -8.84
N THR A 31 -3.91 -3.14 -9.93
CA THR A 31 -3.29 -4.45 -10.00
C THR A 31 -2.19 -4.60 -8.97
N LYS A 32 -1.36 -3.56 -8.84
CA LYS A 32 -0.28 -3.62 -7.88
C LYS A 32 -0.80 -3.61 -6.45
N ALA A 33 -1.82 -2.82 -6.19
CA ALA A 33 -2.38 -2.75 -4.85
C ALA A 33 -2.98 -4.09 -4.43
N GLU A 34 -3.60 -4.79 -5.38
CA GLU A 34 -4.20 -6.06 -5.05
C GLU A 34 -3.16 -7.09 -4.61
N ARG A 35 -1.92 -6.93 -5.03
CA ARG A 35 -0.89 -7.85 -4.61
C ARG A 35 -0.63 -7.71 -3.12
N LEU A 36 -0.84 -6.53 -2.57
CA LEU A 36 -0.61 -6.32 -1.15
C LEU A 36 -1.62 -7.11 -0.32
N VAL A 37 -2.82 -7.27 -0.83
CA VAL A 37 -3.83 -8.00 -0.09
C VAL A 37 -3.44 -9.46 0.03
N LYS A 38 -2.83 -10.00 -1.00
CA LYS A 38 -2.38 -11.38 -0.93
C LYS A 38 -1.26 -11.52 0.08
N PHE A 39 -0.48 -10.46 0.24
CA PHE A 39 0.62 -10.50 1.17
C PHE A 39 0.12 -10.28 2.60
N TYR A 40 -0.92 -9.46 2.79
CA TYR A 40 -1.44 -9.16 4.12
C TYR A 40 -2.94 -9.00 3.98
N ASP A 41 -3.69 -9.98 4.43
CA ASP A 41 -5.11 -10.02 4.16
C ASP A 41 -5.98 -9.19 5.08
N ARG A 42 -5.40 -8.45 6.00
CA ARG A 42 -6.21 -7.59 6.86
C ARG A 42 -6.41 -6.20 6.28
N ILE A 43 -5.94 -5.97 5.06
CA ILE A 43 -6.09 -4.67 4.44
C ILE A 43 -7.54 -4.49 4.03
N SER A 44 -8.11 -3.34 4.38
CA SER A 44 -9.49 -3.05 4.04
C SER A 44 -9.61 -2.00 2.95
N GLN A 45 -8.64 -1.12 2.83
CA GLN A 45 -8.72 -0.08 1.81
C GLN A 45 -7.33 0.45 1.48
N ILE A 46 -7.12 0.76 0.22
CA ILE A 46 -5.87 1.35 -0.21
C ILE A 46 -6.21 2.59 -1.00
N ASP A 47 -5.63 3.73 -0.63
CA ASP A 47 -5.81 4.97 -1.35
C ASP A 47 -4.50 5.33 -2.00
N VAL A 48 -4.52 5.60 -3.29
CA VAL A 48 -3.34 6.03 -4.02
C VAL A 48 -3.61 7.44 -4.53
N ILE A 49 -2.76 8.38 -4.19
CA ILE A 49 -2.91 9.77 -4.62
C ILE A 49 -1.71 10.11 -5.47
N LEU A 50 -1.97 10.49 -6.71
CA LEU A 50 -0.93 10.83 -7.66
C LEU A 50 -0.93 12.32 -7.90
N ASP A 51 0.23 12.90 -8.07
CA ASP A 51 0.33 14.33 -8.28
C ASP A 51 1.40 14.56 -9.35
N GLY A 52 1.13 15.43 -10.29
CA GLY A 52 2.09 15.75 -11.34
C GLY A 52 2.32 17.24 -11.38
N HIS A 53 3.58 17.66 -11.31
CA HIS A 53 3.88 19.07 -11.28
C HIS A 53 5.30 19.29 -11.80
N ASN A 54 5.43 20.06 -12.86
CA ASN A 54 6.74 20.42 -13.38
C ASN A 54 7.61 19.20 -13.67
N GLY A 55 7.04 18.21 -14.33
CA GLY A 55 7.82 17.05 -14.71
C GLY A 55 8.12 16.08 -13.58
N VAL A 56 7.63 16.37 -12.38
CA VAL A 56 7.84 15.48 -11.27
C VAL A 56 6.52 14.81 -10.95
N HIS A 57 6.56 13.51 -10.77
CA HIS A 57 5.38 12.75 -10.40
C HIS A 57 5.56 12.24 -8.97
N SER A 58 4.64 12.60 -8.11
CA SER A 58 4.69 12.07 -6.75
C SER A 58 3.52 11.15 -6.55
N ALA A 59 3.70 10.16 -5.72
CA ALA A 59 2.67 9.19 -5.41
C ALA A 59 2.67 8.93 -3.91
N GLU A 60 1.49 8.85 -3.35
CA GLU A 60 1.35 8.56 -1.95
C GLU A 60 0.39 7.39 -1.83
N MET A 61 0.65 6.47 -0.95
CA MET A 61 -0.24 5.34 -0.74
C MET A 61 -0.56 5.25 0.74
N ILE A 62 -1.84 5.11 1.05
CA ILE A 62 -2.31 4.96 2.41
C ILE A 62 -3.01 3.63 2.47
N VAL A 63 -2.53 2.72 3.29
CA VAL A 63 -3.07 1.39 3.40
C VAL A 63 -3.73 1.26 4.75
N HIS A 64 -5.03 1.04 4.74
CA HIS A 64 -5.82 0.91 5.97
C HIS A 64 -6.01 -0.56 6.27
N SER A 65 -5.78 -0.94 7.50
CA SER A 65 -6.00 -2.32 7.90
C SER A 65 -6.64 -2.35 9.26
N ASP A 66 -7.30 -3.44 9.56
CA ASP A 66 -8.03 -3.56 10.81
C ASP A 66 -7.08 -3.59 11.99
N GLY A 67 -7.40 -2.79 12.97
CA GLY A 67 -6.68 -2.86 14.24
C GLY A 67 -5.32 -2.19 14.27
N THR A 68 -4.96 -1.43 13.26
CA THR A 68 -3.69 -0.74 13.30
C THR A 68 -3.85 0.62 12.65
N PRO A 69 -2.96 1.55 12.95
CA PRO A 69 -2.94 2.80 12.21
C PRO A 69 -2.57 2.56 10.76
N PRO A 70 -2.93 3.45 9.87
CA PRO A 70 -2.62 3.23 8.46
C PRO A 70 -1.13 3.20 8.18
N PHE A 71 -0.77 2.45 7.15
CA PHE A 71 0.60 2.45 6.67
C PHE A 71 0.66 3.48 5.55
N VAL A 72 1.64 4.35 5.58
CA VAL A 72 1.72 5.44 4.61
C VAL A 72 3.11 5.49 4.01
N ALA A 73 3.18 5.70 2.71
CA ALA A 73 4.45 5.88 2.05
C ALA A 73 4.27 6.86 0.91
N SER A 74 5.33 7.52 0.50
CA SER A 74 5.29 8.41 -0.63
C SER A 74 6.60 8.34 -1.39
N GLU A 75 6.56 8.68 -2.66
CA GLU A 75 7.72 8.67 -3.52
C GLU A 75 7.59 9.72 -4.60
N GLU A 76 8.71 10.18 -5.14
CA GLU A 76 8.71 11.12 -6.23
C GLU A 76 9.66 10.62 -7.29
N ARG A 77 9.25 10.69 -8.54
CA ARG A 77 10.09 10.31 -9.67
C ARG A 77 9.64 11.11 -10.88
N ASP A 78 10.39 11.01 -11.95
CA ASP A 78 10.00 11.66 -13.17
C ASP A 78 9.03 10.77 -13.96
N ASP A 79 8.65 9.64 -13.44
CA ASP A 79 7.76 8.73 -14.12
C ASP A 79 6.79 8.16 -13.07
N ALA A 80 5.51 8.29 -13.33
CA ALA A 80 4.49 7.85 -12.37
C ALA A 80 4.56 6.35 -12.09
N TYR A 81 4.83 5.55 -13.11
CA TYR A 81 4.87 4.11 -12.90
C TYR A 81 6.04 3.73 -12.00
N ALA A 82 7.18 4.39 -12.18
CA ALA A 82 8.33 4.13 -11.32
C ALA A 82 8.04 4.55 -9.88
N ALA A 83 7.33 5.66 -9.72
CA ALA A 83 6.98 6.12 -8.37
C ALA A 83 6.10 5.09 -7.68
N ILE A 84 5.13 4.53 -8.41
CA ILE A 84 4.22 3.55 -7.86
C ILE A 84 4.97 2.28 -7.48
N ASP A 85 5.90 1.84 -8.31
CA ASP A 85 6.64 0.63 -7.99
C ASP A 85 7.47 0.79 -6.71
N LEU A 86 8.11 1.93 -6.54
CA LEU A 86 8.89 2.17 -5.34
C LEU A 86 8.00 2.31 -4.13
N LEU A 87 6.85 2.90 -4.33
CA LEU A 87 5.89 3.06 -3.26
C LEU A 87 5.47 1.70 -2.74
N LEU A 88 5.21 0.77 -3.64
CA LEU A 88 4.82 -0.56 -3.22
C LEU A 88 5.90 -1.25 -2.44
N GLU A 89 7.15 -1.08 -2.84
CA GLU A 89 8.23 -1.69 -2.11
C GLU A 89 8.29 -1.15 -0.68
N LYS A 90 8.05 0.13 -0.52
CA LYS A 90 8.07 0.72 0.80
C LYS A 90 6.95 0.18 1.67
N ILE A 91 5.77 0.07 1.09
CA ILE A 91 4.61 -0.44 1.83
C ILE A 91 4.82 -1.91 2.18
N GLU A 92 5.33 -2.69 1.25
CA GLU A 92 5.59 -4.10 1.53
C GLU A 92 6.56 -4.26 2.69
N ARG A 93 7.56 -3.41 2.74
CA ARG A 93 8.51 -3.48 3.83
C ARG A 93 7.83 -3.18 5.16
N GLN A 94 6.95 -2.19 5.18
CA GLN A 94 6.24 -1.84 6.41
C GLN A 94 5.32 -2.98 6.83
N LEU A 95 4.62 -3.58 5.87
CA LEU A 95 3.72 -4.68 6.18
C LEU A 95 4.49 -5.91 6.67
N ARG A 96 5.65 -6.16 6.08
CA ARG A 96 6.44 -7.30 6.49
C ARG A 96 6.90 -7.13 7.93
N ARG A 97 7.35 -5.93 8.29
CA ARG A 97 7.75 -5.67 9.65
C ARG A 97 6.59 -5.84 10.60
N HIS A 98 5.41 -5.39 10.18
CA HIS A 98 4.23 -5.48 11.02
C HIS A 98 3.87 -6.95 11.25
N LYS A 99 3.92 -7.76 10.20
CA LYS A 99 3.62 -9.18 10.34
C LYS A 99 4.61 -9.86 11.26
N GLU A 100 5.85 -9.48 11.17
CA GLU A 100 6.87 -10.07 12.03
C GLU A 100 6.63 -9.70 13.47
N ARG A 101 6.23 -8.47 13.74
CA ARG A 101 5.95 -8.08 15.09
C ARG A 101 4.75 -8.83 15.67
N LEU A 102 3.73 -9.08 14.85
CA LEU A 102 2.60 -9.84 15.32
C LEU A 102 3.02 -11.25 15.65
N ARG A 103 3.87 -11.83 14.82
CA ARG A 103 4.32 -13.17 15.08
C ARG A 103 5.16 -13.23 16.34
N ASN A 104 6.00 -12.24 16.56
CA ASN A 104 6.81 -12.22 17.75
C ASN A 104 5.99 -12.06 19.00
N ARG A 105 4.86 -11.41 18.94
CA ARG A 105 4.04 -11.27 20.09
C ARG A 105 3.50 -12.61 20.49
N LYS A 106 3.18 -13.48 19.54
CA LYS A 106 2.66 -14.75 19.88
C LYS A 106 3.74 -15.62 20.47
N HIS A 107 5.00 -15.43 20.06
CA HIS A 107 6.09 -16.17 20.59
C HIS A 107 7.01 -15.19 21.25
N PRO A 108 6.93 -14.99 22.52
CA PRO A 108 7.71 -13.97 23.18
C PRO A 108 9.16 -14.11 22.82
N PRO A 109 9.77 -13.04 22.51
CA PRO A 109 11.12 -13.10 22.08
C PRO A 109 12.04 -13.36 23.20
N ARG A 110 13.20 -13.85 22.97
CA ARG A 110 14.13 -14.01 23.95
C ARG A 110 14.62 -12.71 24.17
N SER A 111 14.70 -12.33 25.29
CA SER A 111 15.06 -11.04 25.64
C SER A 111 16.31 -10.65 25.01
N ASP A 112 17.14 -11.47 24.84
CA ASP A 112 18.36 -11.07 24.38
C ASP A 112 18.23 -10.76 22.96
N GLY A 113 17.66 -11.50 22.30
CA GLY A 113 17.67 -11.32 20.94
C GLY A 113 17.20 -10.08 20.51
N ASP A 114 16.22 -9.67 21.05
CA ASP A 114 15.67 -8.55 20.58
C ASP A 114 16.24 -7.43 21.02
N SER A 115 16.73 -7.46 21.95
CA SER A 115 17.14 -6.29 22.55
C SER A 115 18.04 -5.69 21.68
N ALA A 116 18.56 -6.31 20.97
CA ALA A 116 19.53 -5.63 20.22
C ALA A 116 18.99 -4.46 19.60
#